data_92f1824da7f0fa61b0aa2d346ea1f4b6
#
_entry.id   92f1824da7f0fa61b0aa2d346ea1f4b6
#
_cell.length_a   1.000
_cell.length_b   1.000
_cell.length_c   1.000
_cell.angle_alpha   90.00
_cell.angle_beta   90.00
_cell.angle_gamma   90.00
#
_symmetry.space_group_name_H-M   'P 1'
#
loop_
_entity.id
_entity.type
_entity.pdbx_description
1 polymer ?
#
loop_
_entity_poly.entity_id
_entity_poly.type
_entity_poly.pdbx_seq_one_letter_code
_entity_poly.pdbx_strand_id
1 'polypeptide(L)'
;FIKSYYPNMIHLVGSGAYRNNGTFVLGTAEGGLKITMYFVNEMQIDPDYLNHYYFKTMHHEFAHILNQTKPYSTDFNAISGPDYVTDTWSDAWGGDADAQQHGFISEYASSEAGEDFVELLSIYVTNQASYWDNILKNAGDGAAKISAKFEIVYNYMLNSWNIDLNELRDEIQARQAQIGTLDLETLN
;
A
#
# COMPACT_ATOMS: atom_id res chain seq x y z
N PHE A 1 -12.29 -11.57 -9.25
CA PHE A 1 -11.97 -10.89 -8.00
C PHE A 1 -13.17 -10.08 -7.49
N ILE A 2 -13.06 -9.15 -6.57
CA ILE A 2 -14.11 -8.55 -5.76
C ILE A 2 -15.03 -7.63 -6.57
N LYS A 3 -15.82 -8.14 -7.50
CA LYS A 3 -16.73 -7.29 -8.31
C LYS A 3 -17.79 -6.53 -7.50
N SER A 4 -18.17 -7.02 -6.32
CA SER A 4 -19.20 -6.42 -5.47
C SER A 4 -18.68 -5.39 -4.46
N TYR A 5 -17.37 -5.19 -4.36
CA TYR A 5 -16.73 -4.31 -3.36
C TYR A 5 -15.83 -3.26 -4.01
N TYR A 6 -16.07 -2.93 -5.27
CA TYR A 6 -15.37 -1.83 -5.92
C TYR A 6 -15.65 -0.53 -5.18
N PRO A 7 -14.66 0.38 -5.11
CA PRO A 7 -15.03 1.77 -4.94
C PRO A 7 -16.02 2.11 -6.07
N ASN A 8 -17.12 2.74 -5.71
CA ASN A 8 -18.11 3.14 -6.72
C ASN A 8 -17.57 4.26 -7.62
N MET A 9 -16.45 4.87 -7.22
CA MET A 9 -15.84 5.99 -7.91
C MET A 9 -14.31 5.96 -7.75
N ILE A 10 -13.61 6.13 -8.86
CA ILE A 10 -12.21 6.54 -8.87
C ILE A 10 -12.19 7.98 -9.38
N HIS A 11 -11.79 8.92 -8.52
CA HIS A 11 -11.71 10.33 -8.83
C HIS A 11 -10.26 10.69 -9.15
N LEU A 12 -10.03 11.21 -10.36
CA LEU A 12 -8.71 11.61 -10.84
C LEU A 12 -8.57 13.13 -10.76
N VAL A 13 -7.56 13.59 -10.03
CA VAL A 13 -7.31 15.04 -9.81
C VAL A 13 -5.95 15.39 -10.37
N GLY A 14 -5.92 16.32 -11.32
CA GLY A 14 -4.70 16.77 -11.98
C GLY A 14 -3.76 17.58 -11.09
N SER A 15 -4.30 18.25 -10.07
CA SER A 15 -3.54 19.06 -9.13
C SER A 15 -3.13 18.27 -7.87
N GLY A 16 -2.25 18.87 -7.06
CA GLY A 16 -1.78 18.29 -5.81
C GLY A 16 -2.70 18.53 -4.62
N ALA A 17 -2.55 17.65 -3.63
CA ALA A 17 -3.03 17.86 -2.27
C ALA A 17 -1.84 17.76 -1.31
N TYR A 18 -1.85 18.57 -0.24
CA TYR A 18 -0.73 18.67 0.71
C TYR A 18 -1.25 18.56 2.14
N ARG A 19 -0.48 17.90 2.99
CA ARG A 19 -0.71 17.85 4.43
C ARG A 19 -0.12 19.09 5.12
N ASN A 20 -0.52 19.34 6.35
CA ASN A 20 -0.03 20.48 7.14
C ASN A 20 1.48 20.44 7.40
N ASN A 21 2.09 19.26 7.41
CA ASN A 21 3.53 19.06 7.55
C ASN A 21 4.33 19.26 6.25
N GLY A 22 3.67 19.63 5.15
CA GLY A 22 4.31 19.86 3.86
C GLY A 22 4.45 18.62 2.98
N THR A 23 4.11 17.43 3.48
CA THR A 23 4.08 16.22 2.65
C THR A 23 2.89 16.26 1.68
N PHE A 24 3.06 15.70 0.48
CA PHE A 24 1.98 15.61 -0.49
C PHE A 24 1.15 14.33 -0.28
N VAL A 25 -0.10 14.39 -0.71
CA VAL A 25 -1.05 13.28 -0.67
C VAL A 25 -1.20 12.75 -2.09
N LEU A 26 -0.89 11.46 -2.31
CA LEU A 26 -1.04 10.80 -3.61
C LEU A 26 -2.45 10.21 -3.80
N GLY A 27 -3.07 9.75 -2.72
CA GLY A 27 -4.40 9.17 -2.74
C GLY A 27 -5.19 9.42 -1.46
N THR A 28 -6.49 9.17 -1.51
CA THR A 28 -7.37 9.08 -0.34
C THR A 28 -8.49 8.08 -0.59
N ALA A 29 -8.89 7.38 0.48
CA ALA A 29 -10.03 6.46 0.49
C ALA A 29 -11.17 7.02 1.34
N GLU A 30 -12.35 7.16 0.78
CA GLU A 30 -13.45 7.85 1.42
C GLU A 30 -14.70 6.96 1.54
N GLY A 31 -15.09 6.70 2.79
CA GLY A 31 -16.38 6.10 3.15
C GLY A 31 -16.63 4.70 2.58
N GLY A 32 -15.58 3.92 2.28
CA GLY A 32 -15.70 2.60 1.67
C GLY A 32 -16.16 2.62 0.20
N LEU A 33 -16.24 3.80 -0.43
CA LEU A 33 -16.91 3.98 -1.73
C LEU A 33 -16.07 4.68 -2.79
N LYS A 34 -15.15 5.56 -2.41
CA LYS A 34 -14.41 6.42 -3.35
C LYS A 34 -12.91 6.38 -3.08
N ILE A 35 -12.15 6.28 -4.15
CA ILE A 35 -10.70 6.52 -4.16
C ILE A 35 -10.44 7.79 -4.95
N THR A 36 -9.68 8.73 -4.41
CA THR A 36 -9.18 9.89 -5.12
C THR A 36 -7.67 9.73 -5.37
N MET A 37 -7.23 9.94 -6.61
CA MET A 37 -5.81 9.95 -6.99
C MET A 37 -5.44 11.37 -7.39
N TYR A 38 -4.37 11.91 -6.81
CA TYR A 38 -3.87 13.26 -7.05
C TYR A 38 -2.67 13.25 -7.99
N PHE A 39 -2.29 14.43 -8.50
CA PHE A 39 -1.14 14.65 -9.39
C PHE A 39 -1.19 13.86 -10.70
N VAL A 40 -2.36 13.46 -11.19
CA VAL A 40 -2.45 12.62 -12.40
C VAL A 40 -1.93 13.31 -13.66
N ASN A 41 -1.85 14.66 -13.69
CA ASN A 41 -1.24 15.39 -14.80
C ASN A 41 0.30 15.28 -14.83
N GLU A 42 0.91 14.85 -13.74
CA GLU A 42 2.36 14.64 -13.62
C GLU A 42 2.76 13.18 -13.85
N MET A 43 1.79 12.31 -14.13
CA MET A 43 2.01 10.89 -14.39
C MET A 43 2.92 10.69 -15.61
N GLN A 44 3.95 9.87 -15.43
CA GLN A 44 4.85 9.45 -16.51
C GLN A 44 4.52 8.01 -16.88
N ILE A 45 4.47 7.71 -18.18
CA ILE A 45 4.22 6.34 -18.67
C ILE A 45 5.56 5.56 -18.64
N ASP A 46 6.03 5.34 -17.44
CA ASP A 46 7.19 4.52 -17.12
C ASP A 46 6.76 3.50 -16.06
N PRO A 47 7.02 2.19 -16.25
CA PRO A 47 6.54 1.15 -15.35
C PRO A 47 6.99 1.32 -13.90
N ASP A 48 8.24 1.72 -13.66
CA ASP A 48 8.79 1.88 -12.31
C ASP A 48 8.17 3.10 -11.63
N TYR A 49 8.04 4.22 -12.37
CA TYR A 49 7.39 5.43 -11.89
C TYR A 49 5.90 5.18 -11.55
N LEU A 50 5.17 4.52 -12.47
CA LEU A 50 3.76 4.19 -12.27
C LEU A 50 3.58 3.25 -11.06
N ASN A 51 4.47 2.27 -10.92
CA ASN A 51 4.41 1.34 -9.78
C ASN A 51 4.62 2.07 -8.45
N HIS A 52 5.66 2.89 -8.37
CA HIS A 52 6.05 3.57 -7.14
C HIS A 52 5.00 4.58 -6.65
N TYR A 53 4.46 5.40 -7.57
CA TYR A 53 3.59 6.51 -7.18
C TYR A 53 2.08 6.23 -7.37
N TYR A 54 1.67 5.41 -8.33
CA TYR A 54 0.27 5.25 -8.68
C TYR A 54 -0.29 3.88 -8.38
N PHE A 55 0.37 2.81 -8.79
CA PHE A 55 -0.17 1.46 -8.53
C PHE A 55 -0.09 1.11 -7.04
N LYS A 56 1.04 1.42 -6.39
CA LYS A 56 1.15 1.26 -4.94
C LYS A 56 0.05 2.06 -4.24
N THR A 57 -0.09 3.35 -4.55
CA THR A 57 -1.12 4.20 -3.93
C THR A 57 -2.53 3.69 -4.20
N MET A 58 -2.83 3.25 -5.41
CA MET A 58 -4.17 2.71 -5.74
C MET A 58 -4.49 1.45 -4.92
N HIS A 59 -3.53 0.54 -4.72
CA HIS A 59 -3.72 -0.64 -3.88
C HIS A 59 -3.78 -0.30 -2.38
N HIS A 60 -3.03 0.69 -1.94
CA HIS A 60 -3.07 1.26 -0.60
C HIS A 60 -4.48 1.81 -0.28
N GLU A 61 -5.00 2.69 -1.11
CA GLU A 61 -6.33 3.27 -0.92
C GLU A 61 -7.45 2.21 -1.04
N PHE A 62 -7.28 1.23 -1.94
CA PHE A 62 -8.22 0.13 -2.04
C PHE A 62 -8.22 -0.74 -0.78
N ALA A 63 -7.08 -0.98 -0.16
CA ALA A 63 -7.01 -1.69 1.12
C ALA A 63 -7.74 -0.93 2.25
N HIS A 64 -7.67 0.40 2.27
CA HIS A 64 -8.51 1.21 3.16
C HIS A 64 -10.01 1.00 2.91
N ILE A 65 -10.46 0.96 1.65
CA ILE A 65 -11.85 0.62 1.30
C ILE A 65 -12.26 -0.75 1.88
N LEU A 66 -11.39 -1.75 1.76
CA LEU A 66 -11.65 -3.08 2.32
C LEU A 66 -11.76 -3.04 3.86
N ASN A 67 -10.84 -2.35 4.53
CA ASN A 67 -10.82 -2.21 5.99
C ASN A 67 -12.02 -1.43 6.53
N GLN A 68 -12.49 -0.41 5.80
CA GLN A 68 -13.70 0.35 6.15
C GLN A 68 -14.97 -0.51 6.00
N THR A 69 -14.93 -1.55 5.18
CA THR A 69 -16.06 -2.45 4.94
C THR A 69 -16.06 -3.64 5.91
N LYS A 70 -14.89 -4.26 6.11
CA LYS A 70 -14.67 -5.35 7.07
C LYS A 70 -13.40 -5.05 7.85
N PRO A 71 -13.46 -4.72 9.14
CA PRO A 71 -12.27 -4.39 9.91
C PRO A 71 -11.34 -5.61 10.06
N TYR A 72 -10.03 -5.36 10.06
CA TYR A 72 -9.01 -6.36 10.39
C TYR A 72 -8.88 -6.57 11.92
N SER A 73 -8.13 -7.60 12.34
CA SER A 73 -7.91 -7.90 13.77
C SER A 73 -7.10 -6.80 14.46
N THR A 74 -7.54 -6.39 15.64
CA THR A 74 -6.81 -5.45 16.52
C THR A 74 -5.49 -6.01 17.05
N ASP A 75 -5.23 -7.30 16.92
CA ASP A 75 -3.93 -7.92 17.26
C ASP A 75 -2.80 -7.30 16.43
N PHE A 76 -3.09 -6.87 15.20
CA PHE A 76 -2.15 -6.13 14.37
C PHE A 76 -1.60 -4.90 15.08
N ASN A 77 -2.50 -4.09 15.67
CA ASN A 77 -2.15 -2.85 16.34
C ASN A 77 -1.22 -3.09 17.55
N ALA A 78 -1.35 -4.24 18.21
CA ALA A 78 -0.57 -4.57 19.39
C ALA A 78 0.92 -4.87 19.08
N ILE A 79 1.25 -5.26 17.84
CA ILE A 79 2.63 -5.64 17.46
C ILE A 79 3.57 -4.43 17.55
N SER A 80 3.14 -3.26 17.13
CA SER A 80 3.94 -2.03 17.15
C SER A 80 3.26 -0.86 17.88
N GLY A 81 2.24 -1.11 18.68
CA GLY A 81 1.42 -0.08 19.32
C GLY A 81 2.16 1.11 19.92
N PRO A 82 3.21 0.91 20.77
CA PRO A 82 3.96 2.00 21.37
C PRO A 82 4.97 2.69 20.43
N ASP A 83 5.24 2.10 19.25
CA ASP A 83 6.31 2.52 18.36
C ASP A 83 5.81 3.45 17.24
N TYR A 84 4.48 3.66 17.12
CA TYR A 84 3.92 4.58 16.13
C TYR A 84 4.26 6.04 16.45
N VAL A 85 4.72 6.77 15.45
CA VAL A 85 5.24 8.15 15.59
C VAL A 85 4.32 9.25 15.04
N THR A 86 3.13 8.86 14.57
CA THR A 86 2.06 9.76 14.10
C THR A 86 2.53 10.81 13.10
N ASP A 87 2.31 12.10 13.36
CA ASP A 87 2.59 13.19 12.42
C ASP A 87 4.09 13.44 12.17
N THR A 88 4.98 12.82 12.96
CA THR A 88 6.44 12.99 12.84
C THR A 88 7.12 11.91 12.03
N TRP A 89 6.36 11.02 11.38
CA TRP A 89 6.89 9.88 10.64
C TRP A 89 7.94 10.26 9.58
N SER A 90 7.77 11.42 8.93
CA SER A 90 8.69 11.90 7.88
C SER A 90 10.07 12.34 8.41
N ASP A 91 10.19 12.54 9.71
CA ASP A 91 11.43 13.00 10.36
C ASP A 91 11.97 11.98 11.38
N ALA A 92 11.21 10.92 11.64
CA ALA A 92 11.53 9.94 12.68
C ALA A 92 12.64 8.98 12.29
N TRP A 93 12.81 8.73 10.99
CA TRP A 93 13.67 7.69 10.45
C TRP A 93 14.66 8.25 9.42
N GLY A 94 15.74 7.51 9.19
CA GLY A 94 16.71 7.80 8.12
C GLY A 94 16.35 7.18 6.76
N GLY A 95 15.08 6.96 6.50
CA GLY A 95 14.54 6.30 5.30
C GLY A 95 13.85 4.97 5.62
N ASP A 96 13.21 4.35 4.61
CA ASP A 96 12.49 3.09 4.76
C ASP A 96 13.35 1.97 5.36
N ALA A 97 14.64 1.90 5.02
CA ALA A 97 15.55 0.89 5.54
C ALA A 97 15.75 1.00 7.06
N ASP A 98 15.72 2.21 7.62
CA ASP A 98 15.80 2.44 9.07
C ASP A 98 14.47 2.07 9.73
N ALA A 99 13.34 2.52 9.18
CA ALA A 99 12.01 2.13 9.64
C ALA A 99 11.82 0.60 9.66
N GLN A 100 12.35 -0.12 8.66
CA GLN A 100 12.30 -1.57 8.58
C GLN A 100 13.03 -2.26 9.74
N GLN A 101 14.15 -1.73 10.20
CA GLN A 101 14.86 -2.25 11.38
C GLN A 101 14.03 -2.12 12.67
N HIS A 102 13.05 -1.21 12.70
CA HIS A 102 12.11 -1.02 13.80
C HIS A 102 10.78 -1.77 13.61
N GLY A 103 10.62 -2.47 12.48
CA GLY A 103 9.47 -3.33 12.20
C GLY A 103 8.36 -2.68 11.39
N PHE A 104 8.63 -1.54 10.73
CA PHE A 104 7.71 -0.90 9.79
C PHE A 104 8.17 -1.15 8.35
N ILE A 105 7.25 -1.39 7.43
CA ILE A 105 7.60 -1.68 6.02
C ILE A 105 8.14 -0.45 5.29
N SER A 106 7.71 0.75 5.69
CA SER A 106 8.12 2.06 5.19
C SER A 106 8.10 3.08 6.33
N GLU A 107 8.71 4.25 6.13
CA GLU A 107 8.59 5.38 7.07
C GLU A 107 7.12 5.73 7.31
N TYR A 108 6.32 5.79 6.23
CA TYR A 108 4.91 6.15 6.32
C TYR A 108 4.08 5.12 7.09
N ALA A 109 4.42 3.84 7.03
CA ALA A 109 3.79 2.79 7.83
C ALA A 109 3.87 3.05 9.33
N SER A 110 4.88 3.79 9.79
CA SER A 110 5.05 4.14 11.21
C SER A 110 4.10 5.24 11.71
N SER A 111 3.31 5.85 10.83
CA SER A 111 2.40 6.93 11.22
C SER A 111 1.23 6.43 12.08
N GLU A 112 0.59 5.35 11.69
CA GLU A 112 -0.48 4.71 12.46
C GLU A 112 -0.77 3.28 11.98
N ALA A 113 -1.46 2.49 12.79
CA ALA A 113 -1.72 1.07 12.51
C ALA A 113 -2.53 0.85 11.23
N GLY A 114 -3.44 1.75 10.89
CA GLY A 114 -4.22 1.69 9.65
C GLY A 114 -3.33 1.84 8.42
N GLU A 115 -2.42 2.80 8.44
CA GLU A 115 -1.45 3.04 7.37
C GLU A 115 -0.44 1.89 7.24
N ASP A 116 0.04 1.37 8.38
CA ASP A 116 0.96 0.22 8.42
C ASP A 116 0.33 -1.03 7.76
N PHE A 117 -0.94 -1.29 8.03
CA PHE A 117 -1.67 -2.41 7.44
C PHE A 117 -1.75 -2.30 5.91
N VAL A 118 -2.16 -1.14 5.40
CA VAL A 118 -2.35 -0.96 3.95
C VAL A 118 -1.04 -0.78 3.20
N GLU A 119 0.00 -0.22 3.83
CA GLU A 119 1.36 -0.16 3.28
C GLU A 119 1.94 -1.57 3.08
N LEU A 120 1.80 -2.46 4.08
CA LEU A 120 2.22 -3.86 3.95
C LEU A 120 1.55 -4.54 2.76
N LEU A 121 0.23 -4.40 2.62
CA LEU A 121 -0.51 -4.98 1.51
C LEU A 121 -0.04 -4.41 0.17
N SER A 122 -0.02 -3.09 0.03
CA SER A 122 0.26 -2.42 -1.23
C SER A 122 1.70 -2.67 -1.70
N ILE A 123 2.68 -2.59 -0.81
CA ILE A 123 4.09 -2.88 -1.12
C ILE A 123 4.26 -4.35 -1.51
N TYR A 124 3.59 -5.28 -0.80
CA TYR A 124 3.70 -6.71 -1.10
C TYR A 124 3.19 -7.05 -2.49
N VAL A 125 2.02 -6.54 -2.89
CA VAL A 125 1.39 -6.93 -4.17
C VAL A 125 1.96 -6.19 -5.38
N THR A 126 2.56 -5.01 -5.18
CA THR A 126 3.13 -4.21 -6.27
C THR A 126 4.60 -4.48 -6.54
N ASN A 127 5.25 -5.32 -5.74
CA ASN A 127 6.66 -5.66 -5.91
C ASN A 127 6.85 -7.18 -6.10
N GLN A 128 7.97 -7.55 -6.69
CA GLN A 128 8.35 -8.95 -6.88
C GLN A 128 8.68 -9.64 -5.55
N ALA A 129 8.57 -10.97 -5.51
CA ALA A 129 8.91 -11.75 -4.31
C ALA A 129 10.32 -11.47 -3.78
N SER A 130 11.30 -11.31 -4.67
CA SER A 130 12.68 -10.98 -4.29
C SER A 130 12.82 -9.63 -3.56
N TYR A 131 11.94 -8.67 -3.85
CA TYR A 131 11.91 -7.39 -3.14
C TYR A 131 11.49 -7.59 -1.67
N TRP A 132 10.44 -8.39 -1.44
CA TRP A 132 9.98 -8.77 -0.11
C TRP A 132 11.07 -9.51 0.69
N ASP A 133 11.71 -10.50 0.07
CA ASP A 133 12.80 -11.24 0.68
C ASP A 133 13.97 -10.33 1.09
N ASN A 134 14.28 -9.33 0.25
CA ASN A 134 15.31 -8.34 0.56
C ASN A 134 14.93 -7.43 1.73
N ILE A 135 13.66 -7.00 1.83
CA ILE A 135 13.18 -6.23 2.99
C ILE A 135 13.41 -7.04 4.27
N LEU A 136 12.92 -8.27 4.34
CA LEU A 136 13.06 -9.10 5.54
C LEU A 136 14.53 -9.38 5.90
N LYS A 137 15.37 -9.59 4.89
CA LYS A 137 16.81 -9.78 5.10
C LYS A 137 17.49 -8.54 5.67
N ASN A 138 17.11 -7.34 5.23
CA ASN A 138 17.74 -6.09 5.62
C ASN A 138 17.16 -5.49 6.91
N ALA A 139 15.91 -5.88 7.26
CA ALA A 139 15.23 -5.38 8.45
C ALA A 139 15.83 -5.87 9.78
N GLY A 140 16.74 -6.85 9.77
CA GLY A 140 17.38 -7.32 11.01
C GLY A 140 16.36 -7.71 12.08
N ASP A 141 16.43 -7.06 13.26
CA ASP A 141 15.52 -7.32 14.39
C ASP A 141 14.06 -6.95 14.08
N GLY A 142 13.82 -6.04 13.16
CA GLY A 142 12.47 -5.64 12.72
C GLY A 142 11.76 -6.68 11.88
N ALA A 143 12.50 -7.61 11.24
CA ALA A 143 11.94 -8.62 10.34
C ALA A 143 10.84 -9.48 10.99
N ALA A 144 10.99 -9.82 12.26
CA ALA A 144 10.02 -10.62 13.01
C ALA A 144 8.68 -9.87 13.16
N LYS A 145 8.72 -8.54 13.44
CA LYS A 145 7.52 -7.72 13.55
C LYS A 145 6.83 -7.56 12.18
N ILE A 146 7.60 -7.28 11.13
CA ILE A 146 7.08 -7.16 9.75
C ILE A 146 6.39 -8.47 9.35
N SER A 147 7.03 -9.61 9.58
CA SER A 147 6.47 -10.93 9.24
C SER A 147 5.19 -11.23 10.02
N ALA A 148 5.17 -10.96 11.33
CA ALA A 148 3.98 -11.17 12.16
C ALA A 148 2.79 -10.31 11.72
N LYS A 149 3.02 -9.04 11.38
CA LYS A 149 2.02 -8.16 10.81
C LYS A 149 1.52 -8.67 9.47
N PHE A 150 2.44 -9.08 8.59
CA PHE A 150 2.09 -9.58 7.27
C PHE A 150 1.24 -10.86 7.34
N GLU A 151 1.49 -11.74 8.30
CA GLU A 151 0.64 -12.91 8.51
C GLU A 151 -0.82 -12.51 8.79
N ILE A 152 -1.05 -11.46 9.58
CA ILE A 152 -2.40 -10.95 9.83
C ILE A 152 -3.01 -10.36 8.55
N VAL A 153 -2.25 -9.57 7.78
CA VAL A 153 -2.70 -9.02 6.48
C VAL A 153 -3.07 -10.13 5.52
N TYR A 154 -2.21 -11.13 5.36
CA TYR A 154 -2.43 -12.28 4.49
C TYR A 154 -3.70 -13.06 4.87
N ASN A 155 -3.83 -13.40 6.15
CA ASN A 155 -4.99 -14.13 6.67
C ASN A 155 -6.29 -13.32 6.55
N TYR A 156 -6.23 -12.01 6.74
CA TYR A 156 -7.37 -11.13 6.53
C TYR A 156 -7.84 -11.14 5.07
N MET A 157 -6.92 -11.01 4.12
CA MET A 157 -7.25 -11.06 2.70
C MET A 157 -7.80 -12.41 2.28
N LEU A 158 -7.18 -13.49 2.73
CA LEU A 158 -7.64 -14.85 2.42
C LEU A 158 -9.01 -15.16 3.04
N ASN A 159 -9.19 -14.91 4.33
CA ASN A 159 -10.37 -15.36 5.07
C ASN A 159 -11.57 -14.41 4.93
N SER A 160 -11.33 -13.09 4.87
CA SER A 160 -12.42 -12.12 4.76
C SER A 160 -12.84 -11.84 3.32
N TRP A 161 -11.88 -11.94 2.36
CA TRP A 161 -12.10 -11.54 0.98
C TRP A 161 -11.91 -12.67 -0.04
N ASN A 162 -11.45 -13.84 0.41
CA ASN A 162 -11.11 -14.98 -0.43
C ASN A 162 -10.08 -14.61 -1.52
N ILE A 163 -9.08 -13.83 -1.13
CA ILE A 163 -7.98 -13.38 -1.98
C ILE A 163 -6.68 -13.91 -1.43
N ASP A 164 -5.99 -14.74 -2.19
CA ASP A 164 -4.60 -15.09 -1.96
C ASP A 164 -3.69 -13.97 -2.44
N LEU A 165 -2.88 -13.40 -1.53
CA LEU A 165 -1.99 -12.27 -1.86
C LEU A 165 -0.85 -12.67 -2.81
N ASN A 166 -0.45 -13.95 -2.84
CA ASN A 166 0.56 -14.40 -3.80
C ASN A 166 -0.02 -14.42 -5.21
N GLU A 167 -1.23 -14.97 -5.37
CA GLU A 167 -1.92 -14.98 -6.67
C GLU A 167 -2.22 -13.55 -7.14
N LEU A 168 -2.63 -12.68 -6.22
CA LEU A 168 -2.88 -11.26 -6.53
C LEU A 168 -1.59 -10.57 -6.98
N ARG A 169 -0.49 -10.76 -6.27
CA ARG A 169 0.82 -10.22 -6.66
C ARG A 169 1.23 -10.69 -8.06
N ASP A 170 1.14 -11.98 -8.31
CA ASP A 170 1.56 -12.56 -9.59
C ASP A 170 0.74 -11.99 -10.76
N GLU A 171 -0.57 -11.80 -10.58
CA GLU A 171 -1.45 -11.15 -11.56
C GLU A 171 -1.08 -9.66 -11.77
N ILE A 172 -0.81 -8.91 -10.69
CA ILE A 172 -0.40 -7.50 -10.78
C ILE A 172 0.93 -7.38 -11.51
N GLN A 173 1.92 -8.22 -11.18
CA GLN A 173 3.23 -8.21 -11.83
C GLN A 173 3.12 -8.57 -13.32
N ALA A 174 2.29 -9.54 -13.67
CA ALA A 174 2.04 -9.92 -15.07
C ALA A 174 1.42 -8.77 -15.87
N ARG A 175 0.49 -8.02 -15.28
CA ARG A 175 -0.13 -6.85 -15.93
C ARG A 175 0.84 -5.66 -16.04
N GLN A 176 1.60 -5.41 -14.98
CA GLN A 176 2.61 -4.36 -14.98
C GLN A 176 3.63 -4.55 -16.11
N ALA A 177 4.07 -5.77 -16.36
CA ALA A 177 4.97 -6.10 -17.46
C ALA A 177 4.42 -5.78 -18.86
N GLN A 178 3.08 -5.63 -18.98
CA GLN A 178 2.41 -5.35 -20.25
C GLN A 178 2.22 -3.84 -20.53
N ILE A 179 2.45 -2.96 -19.55
CA ILE A 179 2.11 -1.53 -19.67
C ILE A 179 2.75 -0.88 -20.90
N GLY A 180 4.02 -1.16 -21.16
CA GLY A 180 4.74 -0.61 -22.31
C GLY A 180 4.24 -1.09 -23.68
N THR A 181 3.37 -2.10 -23.71
CA THR A 181 2.80 -2.69 -24.94
C THR A 181 1.30 -2.46 -25.09
N LEU A 182 0.66 -1.81 -24.10
CA LEU A 182 -0.77 -1.51 -24.15
C LEU A 182 -1.04 -0.46 -25.23
N ASP A 183 -2.03 -0.74 -26.07
CA ASP A 183 -2.61 0.26 -26.96
C ASP A 183 -3.62 1.08 -26.18
N LEU A 184 -3.17 2.27 -25.72
CA LEU A 184 -4.00 3.16 -24.90
C LEU A 184 -5.15 3.81 -25.67
N GLU A 185 -5.15 3.75 -27.03
CA GLU A 185 -6.21 4.28 -27.86
C GLU A 185 -7.40 3.31 -28.01
N THR A 186 -7.17 2.02 -27.78
CA THR A 186 -8.19 0.96 -27.98
C THR A 186 -8.58 0.23 -26.70
N LEU A 187 -8.17 0.72 -25.52
CA LEU A 187 -8.62 0.18 -24.23
C LEU A 187 -10.13 0.43 -24.04
N ASN A 188 -10.94 -0.62 -24.18
CA ASN A 188 -12.39 -0.65 -23.91
C ASN A 188 -12.70 -1.37 -22.59
#